data_3cbeb5659dd1bc16b654ac3060d7c7b1
#
_entry.id   3cbeb5659dd1bc16b654ac3060d7c7b1
#
_cell.length_a   1.000
_cell.length_b   1.000
_cell.length_c   1.000
_cell.angle_alpha   90.00
_cell.angle_beta   90.00
_cell.angle_gamma   90.00
#
_symmetry.space_group_name_H-M   'P 1'
#
loop_
_entity.id
_entity.type
_entity.pdbx_description
1 polymer ?
#
loop_
_entity_poly.entity_id
_entity_poly.type
_entity_poly.pdbx_seq_one_letter_code
_entity_poly.pdbx_strand_id
1 'polypeptide(L)'
;HRDLHSFPTRRSSDLAGSAIAMQIIRVQNRSVGLPAIQEPEYRSITVEAGMSARQVSQLLEQARLIDDARAFERFLEVSGDARRLQQGTYLFKRGMSYASIAEEMVNIPQAVSKRSLVVYAGYTLRDIDSLLGNSGLAGDGEFLQAVQTVAFERGLPFTEGWFLSGTYEISQQKHVALSLAIAMQDALNEAVRPYLAELERLDITLAQAIIIASMIQRETNEVSQMPIISGVIHNRIKADMPLGIDATLRYGLGVWDRPLTETELQSDHPFNTRRTQGLPPSGIGAASMAALDAALMPQDHQWYYYIHDKQGNLHPAKTYGEHKENIARYL
;
A
#
# COMPACT_ATOMS: atom_id res chain seq x y z
N HIS A 1 -47.77 -18.70 12.74
CA HIS A 1 -46.87 -19.78 13.22
C HIS A 1 -45.71 -19.92 12.28
N ARG A 2 -44.55 -19.50 12.72
CA ARG A 2 -43.39 -20.37 13.10
C ARG A 2 -42.77 -21.09 11.89
N ASP A 3 -41.53 -21.16 11.66
CA ASP A 3 -40.33 -20.91 12.45
C ASP A 3 -39.09 -21.11 11.59
N LEU A 4 -38.03 -20.43 11.98
CA LEU A 4 -36.71 -20.97 12.34
C LEU A 4 -35.68 -21.26 11.24
N HIS A 5 -34.71 -20.39 11.27
CA HIS A 5 -33.26 -20.65 11.37
C HIS A 5 -32.69 -21.89 10.68
N SER A 6 -31.90 -21.64 9.66
CA SER A 6 -30.68 -22.42 9.48
C SER A 6 -29.53 -21.48 9.04
N PHE A 7 -28.57 -21.30 9.91
CA PHE A 7 -27.27 -20.71 9.59
C PHE A 7 -26.54 -21.62 8.61
N PRO A 8 -26.01 -21.11 7.50
CA PRO A 8 -25.07 -21.90 6.71
C PRO A 8 -23.70 -21.84 7.35
N THR A 9 -23.17 -23.00 7.56
CA THR A 9 -21.82 -23.36 7.98
C THR A 9 -20.74 -22.61 7.22
N ARG A 10 -19.68 -22.25 7.96
CA ARG A 10 -18.40 -21.72 7.50
C ARG A 10 -17.94 -22.36 6.18
N ARG A 11 -17.78 -21.55 5.14
CA ARG A 11 -16.95 -21.84 3.97
C ARG A 11 -15.82 -20.84 3.90
N SER A 12 -14.64 -21.40 3.97
CA SER A 12 -13.30 -20.95 3.58
C SER A 12 -13.05 -19.44 3.41
N SER A 13 -12.11 -18.95 4.22
CA SER A 13 -11.53 -17.61 4.27
C SER A 13 -10.96 -17.07 2.94
N ASP A 14 -10.70 -17.94 1.96
CA ASP A 14 -9.96 -17.57 0.74
C ASP A 14 -10.84 -16.95 -0.35
N LEU A 15 -12.12 -17.32 -0.41
CA LEU A 15 -13.09 -16.70 -1.32
C LEU A 15 -13.51 -15.29 -0.84
N ALA A 16 -13.47 -15.04 0.46
CA ALA A 16 -13.75 -13.74 1.03
C ALA A 16 -12.67 -12.71 0.67
N GLY A 17 -11.39 -13.11 0.63
CA GLY A 17 -10.27 -12.25 0.26
C GLY A 17 -10.38 -11.68 -1.16
N SER A 18 -10.66 -12.54 -2.14
CA SER A 18 -10.87 -12.12 -3.53
C SER A 18 -12.12 -11.25 -3.70
N ALA A 19 -13.20 -11.58 -2.98
CA ALA A 19 -14.45 -10.83 -3.06
C ALA A 19 -14.32 -9.44 -2.43
N ILE A 20 -13.58 -9.32 -1.32
CA ILE A 20 -13.35 -8.04 -0.63
C ILE A 20 -12.40 -7.16 -1.45
N ALA A 21 -11.32 -7.69 -2.01
CA ALA A 21 -10.46 -6.95 -2.94
C ALA A 21 -11.26 -6.43 -4.14
N MET A 22 -12.12 -7.26 -4.75
CA MET A 22 -13.05 -6.83 -5.80
C MET A 22 -14.06 -5.78 -5.31
N GLN A 23 -14.49 -5.85 -4.07
CA GLN A 23 -15.45 -4.89 -3.52
C GLN A 23 -14.80 -3.55 -3.23
N ILE A 24 -13.57 -3.53 -2.69
CA ILE A 24 -12.75 -2.32 -2.54
C ILE A 24 -12.58 -1.63 -3.90
N ILE A 25 -12.23 -2.38 -4.94
CA ILE A 25 -12.04 -1.85 -6.29
C ILE A 25 -13.38 -1.43 -6.93
N ARG A 26 -14.49 -2.14 -6.66
CA ARG A 26 -15.83 -1.73 -7.14
C ARG A 26 -16.33 -0.45 -6.50
N VAL A 27 -16.04 -0.20 -5.22
CA VAL A 27 -16.37 1.07 -4.55
C VAL A 27 -15.56 2.22 -5.16
N GLN A 28 -14.28 1.99 -5.46
CA GLN A 28 -13.44 2.97 -6.15
C GLN A 28 -13.93 3.27 -7.57
N ASN A 29 -14.34 2.25 -8.33
CA ASN A 29 -14.84 2.41 -9.71
C ASN A 29 -16.19 3.15 -9.81
N ARG A 30 -17.03 3.09 -8.79
CA ARG A 30 -18.29 3.85 -8.75
C ARG A 30 -18.08 5.36 -8.64
N SER A 31 -16.99 5.78 -8.02
CA SER A 31 -16.71 7.20 -7.80
C SER A 31 -15.85 7.86 -8.91
N VAL A 32 -15.23 7.08 -9.81
CA VAL A 32 -14.23 7.62 -10.77
C VAL A 32 -14.50 7.19 -12.21
N GLY A 33 -15.50 6.35 -12.51
CA GLY A 33 -15.77 5.88 -13.87
C GLY A 33 -14.63 5.06 -14.51
N LEU A 34 -13.84 4.34 -13.68
CA LEU A 34 -12.70 3.55 -14.14
C LEU A 34 -13.14 2.30 -14.92
N PRO A 35 -12.36 1.85 -15.92
CA PRO A 35 -12.65 0.66 -16.71
C PRO A 35 -12.74 -0.59 -15.85
N ALA A 36 -13.47 -1.62 -16.33
CA ALA A 36 -13.59 -2.88 -15.64
C ALA A 36 -12.21 -3.49 -15.34
N ILE A 37 -12.06 -3.96 -14.09
CA ILE A 37 -10.82 -4.53 -13.58
C ILE A 37 -10.43 -5.72 -14.45
N GLN A 38 -9.30 -5.62 -15.12
CA GLN A 38 -8.63 -6.77 -15.68
C GLN A 38 -8.01 -7.60 -14.55
N GLU A 39 -8.11 -8.92 -14.61
CA GLU A 39 -7.41 -9.77 -13.65
C GLU A 39 -5.88 -9.53 -13.77
N PRO A 40 -5.15 -9.42 -12.64
CA PRO A 40 -3.71 -9.13 -12.68
C PRO A 40 -2.96 -10.10 -13.60
N GLU A 41 -2.09 -9.59 -14.43
CA GLU A 41 -1.26 -10.38 -15.35
C GLU A 41 -0.24 -11.24 -14.59
N TYR A 42 0.21 -10.75 -13.42
CA TYR A 42 1.14 -11.45 -12.54
C TYR A 42 0.48 -11.92 -11.26
N ARG A 43 0.85 -13.13 -10.81
CA ARG A 43 0.40 -13.73 -9.55
C ARG A 43 1.58 -14.17 -8.71
N SER A 44 1.60 -13.73 -7.46
CA SER A 44 2.56 -14.22 -6.46
C SER A 44 2.01 -15.49 -5.81
N ILE A 45 2.86 -16.52 -5.70
CA ILE A 45 2.55 -17.77 -4.99
C ILE A 45 3.69 -18.10 -4.04
N THR A 46 3.35 -18.55 -2.84
CA THR A 46 4.34 -19.04 -1.88
C THR A 46 4.24 -20.55 -1.77
N VAL A 47 5.34 -21.22 -2.09
CA VAL A 47 5.53 -22.66 -1.89
C VAL A 47 6.25 -22.86 -0.57
N GLU A 48 5.58 -23.50 0.37
CA GLU A 48 6.15 -23.76 1.69
C GLU A 48 7.02 -25.03 1.71
N ALA A 49 7.89 -25.13 2.71
CA ALA A 49 8.73 -26.30 2.89
C ALA A 49 7.88 -27.58 3.04
N GLY A 50 8.21 -28.60 2.24
CA GLY A 50 7.53 -29.90 2.32
C GLY A 50 6.24 -30.00 1.51
N MET A 51 5.84 -28.97 0.77
CA MET A 51 4.71 -29.08 -0.17
C MET A 51 5.02 -30.10 -1.24
N SER A 52 4.06 -31.00 -1.50
CA SER A 52 4.12 -31.96 -2.59
C SER A 52 3.83 -31.31 -3.94
N ALA A 53 4.27 -31.94 -5.04
CA ALA A 53 3.95 -31.49 -6.40
C ALA A 53 2.43 -31.30 -6.61
N ARG A 54 1.63 -32.19 -6.02
CA ARG A 54 0.17 -32.08 -6.03
C ARG A 54 -0.35 -30.81 -5.36
N GLN A 55 0.16 -30.49 -4.16
CA GLN A 55 -0.24 -29.26 -3.44
C GLN A 55 0.17 -28.01 -4.19
N VAL A 56 1.38 -28.00 -4.76
CA VAL A 56 1.86 -26.91 -5.60
C VAL A 56 0.98 -26.74 -6.84
N SER A 57 0.64 -27.84 -7.52
CA SER A 57 -0.25 -27.81 -8.70
C SER A 57 -1.64 -27.25 -8.36
N GLN A 58 -2.20 -27.64 -7.22
CA GLN A 58 -3.47 -27.09 -6.73
C GLN A 58 -3.40 -25.60 -6.41
N LEU A 59 -2.28 -25.16 -5.82
CA LEU A 59 -2.03 -23.75 -5.53
C LEU A 59 -1.98 -22.92 -6.81
N LEU A 60 -1.29 -23.42 -7.85
CA LEU A 60 -1.21 -22.77 -9.16
C LEU A 60 -2.58 -22.69 -9.87
N GLU A 61 -3.40 -23.74 -9.77
CA GLU A 61 -4.76 -23.75 -10.31
C GLU A 61 -5.68 -22.76 -9.58
N GLN A 62 -5.63 -22.73 -8.24
CA GLN A 62 -6.37 -21.77 -7.42
C GLN A 62 -6.00 -20.32 -7.77
N ALA A 63 -4.71 -20.08 -8.04
CA ALA A 63 -4.21 -18.80 -8.50
C ALA A 63 -4.52 -18.49 -9.98
N ARG A 64 -5.18 -19.41 -10.70
CA ARG A 64 -5.50 -19.31 -12.15
C ARG A 64 -4.27 -19.08 -13.03
N LEU A 65 -3.16 -19.65 -12.63
CA LEU A 65 -1.91 -19.66 -13.40
C LEU A 65 -1.87 -20.87 -14.36
N ILE A 66 -2.55 -21.91 -14.00
CA ILE A 66 -2.77 -23.11 -14.81
C ILE A 66 -4.26 -23.48 -14.78
N ASP A 67 -4.71 -24.20 -15.81
CA ASP A 67 -6.12 -24.59 -15.96
C ASP A 67 -6.43 -25.95 -15.31
N ASP A 68 -5.43 -26.83 -15.16
CA ASP A 68 -5.60 -28.19 -14.65
C ASP A 68 -4.41 -28.63 -13.79
N ALA A 69 -4.64 -28.70 -12.47
CA ALA A 69 -3.65 -29.13 -11.49
C ALA A 69 -3.14 -30.55 -11.71
N ARG A 70 -4.03 -31.48 -12.16
CA ARG A 70 -3.64 -32.87 -12.42
C ARG A 70 -2.76 -32.99 -13.67
N ALA A 71 -3.04 -32.18 -14.68
CA ALA A 71 -2.20 -32.14 -15.88
C ALA A 71 -0.80 -31.59 -15.56
N PHE A 72 -0.71 -30.56 -14.72
CA PHE A 72 0.58 -30.02 -14.29
C PHE A 72 1.34 -30.99 -13.38
N GLU A 73 0.67 -31.66 -12.43
CA GLU A 73 1.28 -32.70 -11.59
C GLU A 73 1.91 -33.80 -12.45
N ARG A 74 1.16 -34.32 -13.45
CA ARG A 74 1.67 -35.32 -14.40
C ARG A 74 2.84 -34.79 -15.23
N PHE A 75 2.77 -33.54 -15.66
CA PHE A 75 3.89 -32.89 -16.36
C PHE A 75 5.17 -32.91 -15.51
N LEU A 76 5.09 -32.53 -14.22
CA LEU A 76 6.20 -32.57 -13.29
C LEU A 76 6.75 -33.98 -13.04
N GLU A 77 5.87 -35.00 -13.01
CA GLU A 77 6.29 -36.41 -12.87
C GLU A 77 7.07 -36.87 -14.11
N VAL A 78 6.54 -36.58 -15.30
CA VAL A 78 7.15 -36.99 -16.58
C VAL A 78 8.47 -36.27 -16.83
N SER A 79 8.57 -34.97 -16.51
CA SER A 79 9.82 -34.21 -16.64
C SER A 79 10.85 -34.56 -15.56
N GLY A 80 10.45 -35.25 -14.49
CA GLY A 80 11.29 -35.56 -13.33
C GLY A 80 11.45 -34.40 -12.34
N ASP A 81 10.69 -33.33 -12.49
CA ASP A 81 10.81 -32.12 -11.70
C ASP A 81 10.00 -32.16 -10.39
N ALA A 82 9.08 -33.13 -10.24
CA ALA A 82 8.21 -33.23 -9.07
C ALA A 82 8.94 -33.24 -7.71
N ARG A 83 10.17 -33.77 -7.67
CA ARG A 83 11.01 -33.82 -6.45
C ARG A 83 12.02 -32.68 -6.38
N ARG A 84 12.10 -31.85 -7.39
CA ARG A 84 13.07 -30.75 -7.51
C ARG A 84 12.46 -29.40 -7.23
N LEU A 85 11.12 -29.33 -7.07
CA LEU A 85 10.43 -28.12 -6.71
C LEU A 85 10.99 -27.53 -5.42
N GLN A 86 11.30 -26.26 -5.42
CA GLN A 86 11.88 -25.59 -4.29
C GLN A 86 10.85 -24.73 -3.56
N GLN A 87 11.02 -24.59 -2.24
CA GLN A 87 10.26 -23.64 -1.45
C GLN A 87 10.65 -22.20 -1.83
N GLY A 88 9.69 -21.29 -1.78
CA GLY A 88 9.95 -19.87 -2.06
C GLY A 88 8.70 -19.16 -2.53
N THR A 89 8.79 -17.84 -2.63
CA THR A 89 7.75 -17.02 -3.24
C THR A 89 8.11 -16.77 -4.70
N TYR A 90 7.20 -17.14 -5.58
CA TYR A 90 7.34 -17.05 -7.03
C TYR A 90 6.37 -16.03 -7.59
N LEU A 91 6.78 -15.32 -8.61
CA LEU A 91 5.94 -14.42 -9.35
C LEU A 91 5.77 -14.96 -10.78
N PHE A 92 4.58 -15.44 -11.09
CA PHE A 92 4.26 -15.97 -12.42
C PHE A 92 3.36 -15.04 -13.20
N LYS A 93 3.64 -14.92 -14.49
CA LYS A 93 2.77 -14.27 -15.45
C LYS A 93 1.67 -15.23 -15.88
N ARG A 94 0.44 -14.77 -16.02
CA ARG A 94 -0.64 -15.59 -16.59
C ARG A 94 -0.32 -16.00 -18.01
N GLY A 95 -0.67 -17.24 -18.36
CA GLY A 95 -0.42 -17.79 -19.69
C GLY A 95 1.00 -18.33 -19.89
N MET A 96 1.83 -18.42 -18.84
CA MET A 96 3.08 -19.15 -18.90
C MET A 96 2.82 -20.63 -19.19
N SER A 97 3.74 -21.26 -19.94
CA SER A 97 3.68 -22.71 -20.18
C SER A 97 4.03 -23.49 -18.91
N TYR A 98 3.57 -24.73 -18.82
CA TYR A 98 3.95 -25.64 -17.73
C TYR A 98 5.47 -25.78 -17.60
N ALA A 99 6.16 -25.85 -18.73
CA ALA A 99 7.63 -25.94 -18.76
C ALA A 99 8.27 -24.71 -18.14
N SER A 100 7.81 -23.51 -18.50
CA SER A 100 8.35 -22.25 -17.95
C SER A 100 8.09 -22.11 -16.45
N ILE A 101 6.88 -22.48 -15.98
CA ILE A 101 6.55 -22.48 -14.55
C ILE A 101 7.44 -23.46 -13.79
N ALA A 102 7.58 -24.68 -14.28
CA ALA A 102 8.42 -25.72 -13.66
C ALA A 102 9.88 -25.30 -13.64
N GLU A 103 10.40 -24.75 -14.74
CA GLU A 103 11.78 -24.27 -14.83
C GLU A 103 12.10 -23.22 -13.78
N GLU A 104 11.21 -22.25 -13.58
CA GLU A 104 11.39 -21.24 -12.54
C GLU A 104 11.37 -21.81 -11.13
N MET A 105 10.59 -22.89 -10.90
CA MET A 105 10.48 -23.52 -9.58
C MET A 105 11.63 -24.50 -9.27
N VAL A 106 12.34 -24.98 -10.28
CA VAL A 106 13.40 -25.98 -10.14
C VAL A 106 14.79 -25.35 -10.15
N ASN A 107 14.98 -24.27 -10.92
CA ASN A 107 16.28 -23.66 -11.15
C ASN A 107 16.62 -22.50 -10.19
N ILE A 108 16.06 -22.49 -9.00
CA ILE A 108 16.49 -21.52 -7.98
C ILE A 108 17.90 -21.91 -7.53
N PRO A 109 18.87 -20.98 -7.53
CA PRO A 109 20.18 -21.24 -6.91
C PRO A 109 19.96 -21.63 -5.45
N GLN A 110 20.51 -22.79 -5.03
CA GLN A 110 20.36 -23.37 -3.68
C GLN A 110 20.82 -22.48 -2.50
N ALA A 111 21.36 -21.32 -2.77
CA ALA A 111 21.82 -20.34 -1.79
C ALA A 111 21.09 -19.02 -1.93
N VAL A 112 19.75 -19.05 -1.97
CA VAL A 112 19.02 -17.81 -1.84
C VAL A 112 19.04 -17.42 -0.36
N SER A 113 20.02 -16.63 0.03
CA SER A 113 19.97 -15.95 1.32
C SER A 113 18.74 -15.04 1.28
N LYS A 114 17.69 -15.40 2.03
CA LYS A 114 16.60 -14.48 2.27
C LYS A 114 17.19 -13.18 2.81
N ARG A 115 17.03 -12.11 2.07
CA ARG A 115 17.41 -10.79 2.54
C ARG A 115 16.13 -10.06 2.95
N SER A 116 16.17 -9.42 4.10
CA SER A 116 15.10 -8.52 4.49
C SER A 116 15.44 -7.13 3.97
N LEU A 117 14.52 -6.52 3.24
CA LEU A 117 14.58 -5.12 2.86
C LEU A 117 13.63 -4.33 3.75
N VAL A 118 14.15 -3.29 4.37
CA VAL A 118 13.33 -2.36 5.17
C VAL A 118 12.98 -1.16 4.30
N VAL A 119 11.69 -1.00 4.02
CA VAL A 119 11.13 0.21 3.41
C VAL A 119 10.63 1.10 4.54
N TYR A 120 11.33 2.19 4.77
CA TYR A 120 11.00 3.10 5.85
C TYR A 120 9.71 3.89 5.57
N ALA A 121 8.99 4.17 6.65
CA ALA A 121 7.82 5.04 6.60
C ALA A 121 8.19 6.44 6.11
N GLY A 122 7.35 7.00 5.25
CA GLY A 122 7.60 8.27 4.59
C GLY A 122 8.44 8.19 3.31
N TYR A 123 9.05 7.06 2.97
CA TYR A 123 9.75 6.92 1.69
C TYR A 123 8.78 7.14 0.52
N THR A 124 9.23 7.92 -0.47
CA THR A 124 8.57 8.04 -1.76
C THR A 124 8.92 6.84 -2.65
N LEU A 125 8.18 6.63 -3.73
CA LEU A 125 8.52 5.58 -4.70
C LEU A 125 9.93 5.77 -5.27
N ARG A 126 10.40 7.01 -5.41
CA ARG A 126 11.78 7.31 -5.84
C ARG A 126 12.82 6.92 -4.79
N ASP A 127 12.51 7.11 -3.50
CA ASP A 127 13.40 6.68 -2.42
C ASP A 127 13.53 5.15 -2.40
N ILE A 128 12.42 4.43 -2.67
CA ILE A 128 12.42 2.96 -2.74
C ILE A 128 13.19 2.48 -3.99
N ASP A 129 12.99 3.12 -5.14
CA ASP A 129 13.74 2.82 -6.35
C ASP A 129 15.25 2.99 -6.13
N SER A 130 15.65 4.12 -5.53
CA SER A 130 17.04 4.40 -5.15
C SER A 130 17.59 3.39 -4.14
N LEU A 131 16.77 2.96 -3.16
CA LEU A 131 17.14 1.93 -2.18
C LEU A 131 17.46 0.60 -2.86
N LEU A 132 16.65 0.18 -3.83
CA LEU A 132 16.86 -1.04 -4.61
C LEU A 132 18.11 -0.93 -5.50
N GLY A 133 18.28 0.19 -6.20
CA GLY A 133 19.46 0.45 -7.03
C GLY A 133 20.75 0.42 -6.22
N ASN A 134 20.80 1.15 -5.10
CA ASN A 134 21.96 1.22 -4.20
C ASN A 134 22.29 -0.15 -3.55
N SER A 135 21.28 -1.00 -3.39
CA SER A 135 21.46 -2.36 -2.84
C SER A 135 21.82 -3.39 -3.90
N GLY A 136 21.90 -3.00 -5.19
CA GLY A 136 22.15 -3.91 -6.31
C GLY A 136 21.03 -4.94 -6.53
N LEU A 137 19.83 -4.64 -6.07
CA LEU A 137 18.67 -5.54 -6.13
C LEU A 137 17.80 -5.31 -7.38
N ALA A 138 17.86 -4.12 -7.96
CA ALA A 138 17.17 -3.75 -9.20
C ALA A 138 17.95 -2.66 -9.93
N GLY A 139 17.66 -2.46 -11.22
CA GLY A 139 18.19 -1.34 -12.00
C GLY A 139 17.46 -0.03 -11.69
N ASP A 140 18.10 1.10 -12.04
CA ASP A 140 17.50 2.43 -11.87
C ASP A 140 16.18 2.54 -12.65
N GLY A 141 15.13 2.99 -11.97
CA GLY A 141 13.78 3.15 -12.53
C GLY A 141 12.97 1.85 -12.63
N GLU A 142 13.57 0.69 -12.32
CA GLU A 142 12.89 -0.61 -12.44
C GLU A 142 11.74 -0.74 -11.44
N PHE A 143 11.89 -0.23 -10.23
CA PHE A 143 10.81 -0.22 -9.26
C PHE A 143 9.69 0.73 -9.66
N LEU A 144 10.00 1.90 -10.18
CA LEU A 144 9.00 2.84 -10.68
C LEU A 144 8.20 2.23 -11.83
N GLN A 145 8.84 1.48 -12.73
CA GLN A 145 8.16 0.76 -13.80
C GLN A 145 7.27 -0.36 -13.24
N ALA A 146 7.76 -1.12 -12.27
CA ALA A 146 7.00 -2.17 -11.59
C ALA A 146 5.73 -1.62 -10.92
N VAL A 147 5.85 -0.48 -10.23
CA VAL A 147 4.72 0.23 -9.62
C VAL A 147 3.68 0.66 -10.65
N GLN A 148 4.10 1.17 -11.82
CA GLN A 148 3.18 1.51 -12.90
C GLN A 148 2.41 0.28 -13.40
N THR A 149 3.10 -0.84 -13.54
CA THR A 149 2.48 -2.12 -13.92
C THR A 149 1.44 -2.55 -12.90
N VAL A 150 1.78 -2.58 -11.61
CA VAL A 150 0.86 -2.94 -10.52
C VAL A 150 -0.33 -1.98 -10.46
N ALA A 151 -0.09 -0.68 -10.59
CA ALA A 151 -1.15 0.32 -10.56
C ALA A 151 -2.13 0.14 -11.72
N PHE A 152 -1.63 -0.10 -12.93
CA PHE A 152 -2.46 -0.35 -14.10
C PHE A 152 -3.30 -1.63 -13.93
N GLU A 153 -2.66 -2.75 -13.55
CA GLU A 153 -3.32 -4.04 -13.39
C GLU A 153 -4.39 -4.05 -12.28
N ARG A 154 -4.15 -3.27 -11.22
CA ARG A 154 -5.06 -3.20 -10.06
C ARG A 154 -6.02 -2.02 -10.12
N GLY A 155 -5.98 -1.21 -11.17
CA GLY A 155 -6.86 -0.05 -11.36
C GLY A 155 -6.67 1.00 -10.27
N LEU A 156 -5.44 1.24 -9.81
CA LEU A 156 -5.17 2.24 -8.80
C LEU A 156 -5.30 3.65 -9.40
N PRO A 157 -5.94 4.60 -8.71
CA PRO A 157 -6.20 5.94 -9.26
C PRO A 157 -4.92 6.80 -9.37
N PHE A 158 -3.89 6.46 -8.62
CA PHE A 158 -2.55 7.07 -8.63
C PHE A 158 -1.56 6.04 -8.06
N THR A 159 -0.26 6.30 -8.14
CA THR A 159 0.77 5.34 -7.70
C THR A 159 1.30 5.62 -6.29
N GLU A 160 1.62 6.88 -5.98
CA GLU A 160 2.27 7.24 -4.71
C GLU A 160 1.35 7.03 -3.50
N GLY A 161 1.83 6.33 -2.46
CA GLY A 161 1.10 6.06 -1.23
C GLY A 161 0.40 4.69 -1.17
N TRP A 162 0.22 4.00 -2.30
CA TRP A 162 -0.42 2.68 -2.34
C TRP A 162 0.48 1.51 -1.89
N PHE A 163 1.67 1.80 -1.42
CA PHE A 163 2.69 0.82 -1.06
C PHE A 163 3.07 1.01 0.41
N LEU A 164 2.65 0.06 1.26
CA LEU A 164 2.85 0.14 2.71
C LEU A 164 4.34 0.05 3.06
N SER A 165 4.80 0.85 4.02
CA SER A 165 6.14 0.69 4.58
C SER A 165 6.22 -0.57 5.44
N GLY A 166 7.42 -1.13 5.58
CA GLY A 166 7.60 -2.35 6.36
C GLY A 166 8.88 -3.11 6.02
N THR A 167 9.00 -4.30 6.58
CA THR A 167 10.10 -5.22 6.26
C THR A 167 9.59 -6.30 5.33
N TYR A 168 10.23 -6.42 4.16
CA TYR A 168 9.86 -7.35 3.11
C TYR A 168 10.95 -8.38 2.90
N GLU A 169 10.60 -9.66 2.89
CA GLU A 169 11.54 -10.70 2.50
C GLU A 169 11.75 -10.66 0.98
N ILE A 170 13.00 -10.49 0.57
CA ILE A 170 13.40 -10.51 -0.83
C ILE A 170 14.18 -11.80 -1.07
N SER A 171 13.66 -12.65 -1.93
CA SER A 171 14.44 -13.70 -2.53
C SER A 171 15.28 -13.10 -3.66
N GLN A 172 16.55 -13.53 -3.83
CA GLN A 172 17.40 -13.10 -4.94
C GLN A 172 16.90 -13.71 -6.26
N GLN A 173 15.67 -13.43 -6.63
CA GLN A 173 15.06 -13.94 -7.85
C GLN A 173 14.99 -12.85 -8.93
N LYS A 174 14.73 -13.25 -10.15
CA LYS A 174 14.36 -12.36 -11.24
C LYS A 174 13.14 -11.52 -10.79
N HIS A 175 13.09 -10.26 -11.19
CA HIS A 175 11.95 -9.37 -10.94
C HIS A 175 11.75 -8.91 -9.48
N VAL A 176 12.84 -8.64 -8.75
CA VAL A 176 12.79 -8.16 -7.35
C VAL A 176 11.90 -6.93 -7.20
N ALA A 177 12.04 -5.95 -8.10
CA ALA A 177 11.26 -4.72 -8.08
C ALA A 177 9.75 -4.98 -8.18
N LEU A 178 9.33 -5.85 -9.11
CA LEU A 178 7.91 -6.19 -9.27
C LEU A 178 7.37 -7.01 -8.10
N SER A 179 8.15 -7.99 -7.62
CA SER A 179 7.79 -8.78 -6.44
C SER A 179 7.61 -7.91 -5.21
N LEU A 180 8.50 -6.94 -4.98
CA LEU A 180 8.40 -5.98 -3.89
C LEU A 180 7.15 -5.10 -4.03
N ALA A 181 6.91 -4.52 -5.21
CA ALA A 181 5.75 -3.68 -5.44
C ALA A 181 4.43 -4.43 -5.16
N ILE A 182 4.32 -5.68 -5.63
CA ILE A 182 3.17 -6.54 -5.35
C ILE A 182 3.04 -6.80 -3.85
N ALA A 183 4.12 -7.20 -3.17
CA ALA A 183 4.10 -7.51 -1.74
C ALA A 183 3.70 -6.30 -0.89
N MET A 184 4.22 -5.12 -1.21
CA MET A 184 3.89 -3.88 -0.50
C MET A 184 2.41 -3.49 -0.67
N GLN A 185 1.89 -3.64 -1.88
CA GLN A 185 0.49 -3.32 -2.17
C GLN A 185 -0.47 -4.38 -1.59
N ASP A 186 -0.09 -5.67 -1.58
CA ASP A 186 -0.84 -6.73 -0.91
C ASP A 186 -0.88 -6.50 0.60
N ALA A 187 0.24 -6.10 1.22
CA ALA A 187 0.31 -5.74 2.62
C ALA A 187 -0.65 -4.59 2.96
N LEU A 188 -0.74 -3.57 2.10
CA LEU A 188 -1.70 -2.48 2.26
C LEU A 188 -3.14 -2.98 2.21
N ASN A 189 -3.47 -3.82 1.23
CA ASN A 189 -4.83 -4.36 1.09
C ASN A 189 -5.25 -5.19 2.31
N GLU A 190 -4.34 -6.03 2.83
CA GLU A 190 -4.59 -6.79 4.06
C GLU A 190 -4.74 -5.87 5.27
N ALA A 191 -3.91 -4.83 5.38
CA ALA A 191 -3.95 -3.85 6.45
C ALA A 191 -5.27 -3.08 6.50
N VAL A 192 -5.85 -2.74 5.34
CA VAL A 192 -7.10 -1.97 5.24
C VAL A 192 -8.34 -2.85 5.48
N ARG A 193 -8.25 -4.15 5.27
CA ARG A 193 -9.41 -5.07 5.33
C ARG A 193 -10.25 -4.92 6.61
N PRO A 194 -9.68 -4.81 7.82
CA PRO A 194 -10.45 -4.63 9.04
C PRO A 194 -11.22 -3.31 9.12
N TYR A 195 -10.83 -2.31 8.33
CA TYR A 195 -11.32 -0.93 8.42
C TYR A 195 -12.34 -0.54 7.34
N LEU A 196 -12.87 -1.49 6.58
CA LEU A 196 -13.82 -1.18 5.49
C LEU A 196 -15.08 -0.46 6.00
N ALA A 197 -15.58 -0.83 7.19
CA ALA A 197 -16.70 -0.16 7.84
C ALA A 197 -16.36 1.27 8.27
N GLU A 198 -15.10 1.54 8.62
CA GLU A 198 -14.65 2.87 9.02
C GLU A 198 -14.58 3.83 7.83
N LEU A 199 -14.25 3.36 6.63
CA LEU A 199 -14.32 4.17 5.41
C LEU A 199 -15.75 4.68 5.17
N GLU A 200 -16.76 3.82 5.36
CA GLU A 200 -18.16 4.20 5.24
C GLU A 200 -18.56 5.20 6.35
N ARG A 201 -18.16 4.96 7.60
CA ARG A 201 -18.43 5.84 8.74
C ARG A 201 -17.83 7.23 8.57
N LEU A 202 -16.62 7.31 8.00
CA LEU A 202 -15.92 8.57 7.75
C LEU A 202 -16.39 9.27 6.46
N ASP A 203 -17.18 8.59 5.62
CA ASP A 203 -17.59 9.04 4.28
C ASP A 203 -16.38 9.39 3.39
N ILE A 204 -15.36 8.54 3.42
CA ILE A 204 -14.17 8.68 2.59
C ILE A 204 -13.88 7.41 1.78
N THR A 205 -13.24 7.59 0.65
CA THR A 205 -12.72 6.48 -0.17
C THR A 205 -11.40 5.95 0.40
N LEU A 206 -11.03 4.72 0.04
CA LEU A 206 -9.71 4.18 0.38
C LEU A 206 -8.58 5.06 -0.16
N ALA A 207 -8.72 5.61 -1.37
CA ALA A 207 -7.75 6.53 -1.95
C ALA A 207 -7.53 7.77 -1.07
N GLN A 208 -8.61 8.34 -0.54
CA GLN A 208 -8.53 9.47 0.39
C GLN A 208 -7.87 9.08 1.72
N ALA A 209 -8.21 7.91 2.28
CA ALA A 209 -7.56 7.41 3.49
C ALA A 209 -6.04 7.22 3.31
N ILE A 210 -5.60 6.71 2.17
CA ILE A 210 -4.18 6.55 1.83
C ILE A 210 -3.48 7.91 1.72
N ILE A 211 -4.11 8.89 1.07
CA ILE A 211 -3.57 10.26 1.01
C ILE A 211 -3.41 10.82 2.43
N ILE A 212 -4.45 10.72 3.27
CA ILE A 212 -4.41 11.19 4.66
C ILE A 212 -3.32 10.48 5.45
N ALA A 213 -3.21 9.15 5.35
CA ALA A 213 -2.17 8.38 6.04
C ALA A 213 -0.75 8.84 5.66
N SER A 214 -0.51 9.08 4.36
CA SER A 214 0.78 9.56 3.88
C SER A 214 1.13 10.97 4.39
N MET A 215 0.13 11.84 4.54
CA MET A 215 0.31 13.16 5.15
C MET A 215 0.63 13.07 6.63
N ILE A 216 -0.15 12.27 7.39
CA ILE A 216 0.11 12.04 8.82
C ILE A 216 1.53 11.53 9.04
N GLN A 217 1.97 10.57 8.23
CA GLN A 217 3.31 10.00 8.31
C GLN A 217 4.42 11.04 8.11
N ARG A 218 4.17 12.06 7.29
CA ARG A 218 5.15 13.12 7.03
C ARG A 218 5.11 14.27 8.05
N GLU A 219 4.07 14.33 8.87
CA GLU A 219 3.92 15.32 9.95
C GLU A 219 4.56 14.86 11.24
N THR A 220 4.51 13.57 11.57
CA THR A 220 5.08 13.03 12.82
C THR A 220 5.47 11.56 12.70
N ASN A 221 6.51 11.19 13.48
CA ASN A 221 6.86 9.79 13.73
C ASN A 221 6.34 9.30 15.10
N GLU A 222 5.78 10.20 15.93
CA GLU A 222 5.21 9.87 17.23
C GLU A 222 3.81 9.28 17.08
N VAL A 223 3.69 7.97 17.27
CA VAL A 223 2.44 7.21 17.07
C VAL A 223 1.27 7.80 17.86
N SER A 224 1.53 8.27 19.09
CA SER A 224 0.52 8.88 19.96
C SER A 224 -0.08 10.19 19.42
N GLN A 225 0.64 10.91 18.55
CA GLN A 225 0.19 12.15 17.94
C GLN A 225 -0.61 11.93 16.65
N MET A 226 -0.41 10.81 15.98
CA MET A 226 -1.01 10.51 14.67
C MET A 226 -2.54 10.60 14.67
N PRO A 227 -3.29 10.02 15.65
CA PRO A 227 -4.74 10.15 15.69
C PRO A 227 -5.22 11.59 15.92
N ILE A 228 -4.46 12.41 16.66
CA ILE A 228 -4.76 13.82 16.88
C ILE A 228 -4.62 14.60 15.57
N ILE A 229 -3.51 14.44 14.88
CA ILE A 229 -3.26 15.09 13.57
C ILE A 229 -4.32 14.67 12.56
N SER A 230 -4.67 13.38 12.54
CA SER A 230 -5.76 12.85 11.72
C SER A 230 -7.08 13.58 11.99
N GLY A 231 -7.45 13.74 13.27
CA GLY A 231 -8.65 14.48 13.66
C GLY A 231 -8.65 15.92 13.17
N VAL A 232 -7.49 16.62 13.23
CA VAL A 232 -7.36 17.98 12.67
C VAL A 232 -7.58 17.97 11.15
N ILE A 233 -7.00 17.02 10.42
CA ILE A 233 -7.16 16.88 8.97
C ILE A 233 -8.65 16.67 8.63
N HIS A 234 -9.32 15.73 9.28
CA HIS A 234 -10.73 15.45 9.07
C HIS A 234 -11.62 16.66 9.41
N ASN A 235 -11.31 17.37 10.50
CA ASN A 235 -12.05 18.59 10.87
C ASN A 235 -11.91 19.69 9.83
N ARG A 236 -10.71 19.90 9.29
CA ARG A 236 -10.47 20.87 8.21
C ARG A 236 -11.18 20.49 6.93
N ILE A 237 -11.17 19.21 6.55
CA ILE A 237 -11.90 18.72 5.36
C ILE A 237 -13.40 19.01 5.54
N LYS A 238 -13.99 18.65 6.68
CA LYS A 238 -15.41 18.89 6.98
C LYS A 238 -15.79 20.38 7.02
N ALA A 239 -14.86 21.24 7.40
CA ALA A 239 -15.05 22.68 7.49
C ALA A 239 -14.63 23.42 6.20
N ASP A 240 -14.28 22.69 5.12
CA ASP A 240 -13.83 23.24 3.84
C ASP A 240 -12.61 24.18 4.01
N MET A 241 -11.75 23.87 4.97
CA MET A 241 -10.54 24.64 5.27
C MET A 241 -9.32 24.08 4.53
N PRO A 242 -8.40 24.93 4.06
CA PRO A 242 -7.12 24.49 3.52
C PRO A 242 -6.35 23.65 4.57
N LEU A 243 -5.74 22.53 4.13
CA LEU A 243 -5.04 21.63 5.07
C LEU A 243 -3.73 22.21 5.58
N GLY A 244 -3.03 22.99 4.78
CA GLY A 244 -1.83 23.73 5.18
C GLY A 244 -0.64 22.84 5.56
N ILE A 245 -0.54 21.65 4.98
CA ILE A 245 0.51 20.66 5.24
C ILE A 245 1.66 20.90 4.27
N ASP A 246 2.80 21.41 4.77
CA ASP A 246 3.96 21.75 3.94
C ASP A 246 4.60 20.55 3.25
N ALA A 247 4.52 19.40 3.88
CA ALA A 247 5.05 18.15 3.32
C ALA A 247 4.44 17.82 1.94
N THR A 248 3.18 18.19 1.70
CA THR A 248 2.54 17.97 0.40
C THR A 248 3.20 18.81 -0.69
N LEU A 249 3.44 20.09 -0.43
CA LEU A 249 4.12 20.97 -1.38
C LEU A 249 5.58 20.58 -1.58
N ARG A 250 6.28 20.19 -0.51
CA ARG A 250 7.65 19.66 -0.58
C ARG A 250 7.74 18.45 -1.51
N TYR A 251 6.79 17.52 -1.37
CA TYR A 251 6.69 16.37 -2.27
C TYR A 251 6.46 16.79 -3.73
N GLY A 252 5.50 17.68 -3.96
CA GLY A 252 5.17 18.13 -5.31
C GLY A 252 6.33 18.85 -6.02
N LEU A 253 7.14 19.59 -5.27
CA LEU A 253 8.33 20.29 -5.76
C LEU A 253 9.61 19.44 -5.75
N GLY A 254 9.61 18.29 -5.05
CA GLY A 254 10.80 17.47 -4.83
C GLY A 254 11.84 18.14 -3.92
N VAL A 255 11.42 19.04 -3.01
CA VAL A 255 12.31 19.85 -2.16
C VAL A 255 12.22 19.40 -0.71
N TRP A 256 13.23 18.65 -0.25
CA TRP A 256 13.30 18.15 1.13
C TRP A 256 14.49 18.72 1.92
N ASP A 257 15.52 19.24 1.26
CA ASP A 257 16.82 19.62 1.78
C ASP A 257 16.91 21.09 2.26
N ARG A 258 15.91 21.90 1.98
CA ARG A 258 15.83 23.32 2.35
C ARG A 258 14.42 23.74 2.75
N PRO A 259 14.26 24.87 3.45
CA PRO A 259 12.94 25.48 3.66
C PRO A 259 12.26 25.85 2.35
N LEU A 260 10.92 25.81 2.33
CA LEU A 260 10.12 26.36 1.24
C LEU A 260 10.26 27.90 1.21
N THR A 261 10.43 28.45 0.03
CA THR A 261 10.46 29.90 -0.17
C THR A 261 9.05 30.50 -0.14
N GLU A 262 8.94 31.79 0.10
CA GLU A 262 7.65 32.50 0.07
C GLU A 262 6.94 32.34 -1.30
N THR A 263 7.69 32.41 -2.39
CA THR A 263 7.16 32.20 -3.75
C THR A 263 6.57 30.79 -3.92
N GLU A 264 7.26 29.76 -3.39
CA GLU A 264 6.75 28.38 -3.42
C GLU A 264 5.49 28.23 -2.57
N LEU A 265 5.47 28.82 -1.37
CA LEU A 265 4.29 28.80 -0.48
C LEU A 265 3.08 29.52 -1.10
N GLN A 266 3.31 30.49 -1.99
CA GLN A 266 2.26 31.24 -2.70
C GLN A 266 1.91 30.63 -4.08
N SER A 267 2.58 29.56 -4.50
CA SER A 267 2.35 28.93 -5.79
C SER A 267 0.99 28.24 -5.87
N ASP A 268 0.41 28.19 -7.10
CA ASP A 268 -0.81 27.44 -7.39
C ASP A 268 -0.52 25.97 -7.73
N HIS A 269 0.54 25.40 -7.12
CA HIS A 269 0.91 24.00 -7.32
C HIS A 269 -0.19 23.07 -6.80
N PRO A 270 -0.58 21.99 -7.52
CA PRO A 270 -1.67 21.09 -7.11
C PRO A 270 -1.48 20.45 -5.72
N PHE A 271 -0.22 20.29 -5.28
CA PHE A 271 0.12 19.79 -3.96
C PHE A 271 0.25 20.91 -2.89
N ASN A 272 -0.07 22.17 -3.21
CA ASN A 272 -0.05 23.24 -2.23
C ASN A 272 -1.37 23.29 -1.43
N THR A 273 -1.45 22.47 -0.41
CA THR A 273 -2.62 22.40 0.48
C THR A 273 -2.84 23.65 1.35
N ARG A 274 -1.97 24.68 1.25
CA ARG A 274 -2.21 26.01 1.83
C ARG A 274 -3.16 26.85 1.00
N ARG A 275 -3.20 26.60 -0.32
CA ARG A 275 -3.98 27.35 -1.28
C ARG A 275 -5.09 26.54 -1.92
N THR A 276 -4.88 25.23 -2.09
CA THR A 276 -5.86 24.29 -2.64
C THR A 276 -6.69 23.71 -1.52
N GLN A 277 -8.01 23.73 -1.65
CA GLN A 277 -8.93 23.06 -0.73
C GLN A 277 -8.93 21.55 -0.97
N GLY A 278 -9.20 20.79 0.09
CA GLY A 278 -9.27 19.34 0.03
C GLY A 278 -7.92 18.65 0.02
N LEU A 279 -7.91 17.40 -0.39
CA LEU A 279 -6.75 16.53 -0.42
C LEU A 279 -5.87 16.80 -1.65
N PRO A 280 -4.55 16.58 -1.57
CA PRO A 280 -3.67 16.64 -2.73
C PRO A 280 -4.02 15.52 -3.75
N PRO A 281 -3.50 15.60 -4.99
CA PRO A 281 -3.84 14.67 -6.07
C PRO A 281 -3.47 13.20 -5.79
N SER A 282 -2.50 12.93 -4.93
CA SER A 282 -2.03 11.58 -4.54
C SER A 282 -1.48 11.58 -3.12
N GLY A 283 -1.14 10.40 -2.61
CA GLY A 283 -0.25 10.28 -1.46
C GLY A 283 1.11 10.93 -1.71
N ILE A 284 1.91 11.09 -0.66
CA ILE A 284 3.23 11.77 -0.68
C ILE A 284 4.34 10.88 -0.09
N GLY A 285 4.10 9.59 0.01
CA GLY A 285 5.05 8.58 0.48
C GLY A 285 4.36 7.38 1.11
N ALA A 286 5.13 6.35 1.41
CA ALA A 286 4.69 5.12 2.03
C ALA A 286 4.27 5.36 3.49
N ALA A 287 3.02 5.06 3.82
CA ALA A 287 2.54 5.14 5.20
C ALA A 287 2.98 3.93 6.04
N SER A 288 3.13 4.11 7.35
CA SER A 288 3.20 3.03 8.32
C SER A 288 1.80 2.51 8.66
N MET A 289 1.74 1.33 9.29
CA MET A 289 0.49 0.82 9.87
C MET A 289 -0.14 1.84 10.83
N ALA A 290 0.66 2.46 11.70
CA ALA A 290 0.17 3.43 12.67
C ALA A 290 -0.45 4.67 12.01
N ALA A 291 0.15 5.17 10.92
CA ALA A 291 -0.40 6.29 10.17
C ALA A 291 -1.68 5.90 9.42
N LEU A 292 -1.76 4.66 8.90
CA LEU A 292 -2.95 4.12 8.27
C LEU A 292 -4.10 3.95 9.29
N ASP A 293 -3.80 3.36 10.45
CA ASP A 293 -4.76 3.23 11.56
C ASP A 293 -5.28 4.60 11.97
N ALA A 294 -4.39 5.57 12.14
CA ALA A 294 -4.78 6.93 12.51
C ALA A 294 -5.66 7.61 11.46
N ALA A 295 -5.39 7.41 10.17
CA ALA A 295 -6.21 7.95 9.09
C ALA A 295 -7.64 7.40 9.11
N LEU A 296 -7.79 6.12 9.49
CA LEU A 296 -9.06 5.39 9.53
C LEU A 296 -9.78 5.49 10.90
N MET A 297 -9.02 5.78 11.95
CA MET A 297 -9.51 5.93 13.33
C MET A 297 -9.05 7.28 13.92
N PRO A 298 -9.49 8.42 13.32
CA PRO A 298 -9.12 9.75 13.83
C PRO A 298 -9.63 9.93 15.24
N GLN A 299 -8.84 10.60 16.09
CA GLN A 299 -9.31 11.02 17.40
C GLN A 299 -10.39 12.08 17.24
N ASP A 300 -11.53 11.91 17.91
CA ASP A 300 -12.60 12.90 17.94
C ASP A 300 -12.24 14.06 18.88
N HIS A 301 -12.18 15.26 18.32
CA HIS A 301 -11.92 16.52 19.04
C HIS A 301 -12.34 17.71 18.17
N GLN A 302 -12.22 18.94 18.74
CA GLN A 302 -12.63 20.18 18.05
C GLN A 302 -11.43 21.03 17.61
N TRP A 303 -10.24 20.47 17.44
CA TRP A 303 -9.05 21.21 17.04
C TRP A 303 -8.97 21.34 15.53
N TYR A 304 -8.52 22.52 15.08
CA TYR A 304 -8.26 22.83 13.67
C TYR A 304 -6.81 23.20 13.41
N TYR A 305 -6.00 23.41 14.47
CA TYR A 305 -4.61 23.85 14.38
C TYR A 305 -3.75 23.02 15.32
N TYR A 306 -2.48 22.94 14.99
CA TYR A 306 -1.44 22.41 15.87
C TYR A 306 -0.07 23.00 15.51
N ILE A 307 0.87 22.94 16.43
CA ILE A 307 2.31 23.12 16.21
C ILE A 307 3.04 22.01 16.95
N HIS A 308 4.27 21.75 16.54
CA HIS A 308 5.25 21.00 17.32
C HIS A 308 6.23 21.97 17.95
N ASP A 309 6.53 21.81 19.22
CA ASP A 309 7.61 22.56 19.87
C ASP A 309 9.00 21.99 19.51
N LYS A 310 10.07 22.62 20.01
CA LYS A 310 11.44 22.19 19.75
C LYS A 310 11.77 20.79 20.29
N GLN A 311 10.97 20.27 21.21
CA GLN A 311 11.08 18.95 21.79
C GLN A 311 10.21 17.91 21.04
N GLY A 312 9.41 18.34 20.05
CA GLY A 312 8.52 17.49 19.28
C GLY A 312 7.16 17.26 19.95
N ASN A 313 6.82 17.99 21.03
CA ASN A 313 5.51 17.89 21.63
C ASN A 313 4.47 18.62 20.78
N LEU A 314 3.29 18.00 20.62
CA LEU A 314 2.17 18.53 19.86
C LEU A 314 1.32 19.49 20.74
N HIS A 315 1.09 20.70 20.26
CA HIS A 315 0.25 21.70 20.91
C HIS A 315 -0.96 22.01 20.00
N PRO A 316 -2.10 21.33 20.18
CA PRO A 316 -3.30 21.56 19.38
C PRO A 316 -4.01 22.84 19.83
N ALA A 317 -4.80 23.41 18.90
CA ALA A 317 -5.63 24.57 19.16
C ALA A 317 -6.94 24.52 18.37
N LYS A 318 -8.01 25.05 18.94
CA LYS A 318 -9.33 25.11 18.30
C LYS A 318 -9.45 26.34 17.41
N THR A 319 -8.92 27.48 17.86
CA THR A 319 -9.03 28.76 17.15
C THR A 319 -7.66 29.23 16.66
N TYR A 320 -7.68 30.11 15.65
CA TYR A 320 -6.44 30.75 15.18
C TYR A 320 -5.80 31.67 16.25
N GLY A 321 -6.63 32.21 17.18
CA GLY A 321 -6.12 32.98 18.34
C GLY A 321 -5.27 32.10 19.24
N GLU A 322 -5.81 30.97 19.72
CA GLU A 322 -5.08 29.97 20.52
C GLU A 322 -3.84 29.45 19.79
N HIS A 323 -3.91 29.24 18.49
CA HIS A 323 -2.77 28.81 17.68
C HIS A 323 -1.64 29.85 17.70
N LYS A 324 -1.93 31.14 17.57
CA LYS A 324 -0.94 32.22 17.71
C LYS A 324 -0.34 32.29 19.12
N GLU A 325 -1.15 32.07 20.14
CA GLU A 325 -0.66 31.99 21.53
C GLU A 325 0.30 30.80 21.71
N ASN A 326 -0.05 29.62 21.14
CA ASN A 326 0.85 28.46 21.14
C ASN A 326 2.18 28.76 20.43
N ILE A 327 2.14 29.41 19.26
CA ILE A 327 3.36 29.82 18.53
C ILE A 327 4.21 30.72 19.42
N ALA A 328 3.63 31.75 20.02
CA ALA A 328 4.39 32.71 20.86
C ALA A 328 4.95 32.06 22.14
N ARG A 329 4.31 30.99 22.64
CA ARG A 329 4.71 30.33 23.88
C ARG A 329 5.74 29.22 23.70
N TYR A 330 5.68 28.50 22.60
CA TYR A 330 6.41 27.24 22.41
C TYR A 330 7.47 27.27 21.30
N LEU A 331 7.43 28.24 20.39
CA LEU A 331 8.41 28.45 19.33
C LEU A 331 9.29 29.66 19.54
#